data_7817090a31916315fd65330c257c2260
#
_entry.id   7817090a31916315fd65330c257c2260
#
_cell.length_a   1.000
_cell.length_b   1.000
_cell.length_c   1.000
_cell.angle_alpha   90.00
_cell.angle_beta   90.00
_cell.angle_gamma   90.00
#
_symmetry.space_group_name_H-M   'P 1'
#
loop_
_entity.id
_entity.type
_entity.pdbx_description
1 polymer ?
#
loop_
_entity_poly.entity_id
_entity_poly.type
_entity_poly.pdbx_seq_one_letter_code
_entity_poly.pdbx_strand_id
1 'polypeptide(L)'
;MKKKSIFLLIFFIACGDNDNNDEEIVEIPEVVSYKMDIQPLFDSGCINCHGNQGQLSLTTYNNMMKGGKSGAIVIPNNGSGSLLIKKLDGTSSGQRMPPAPVDPWSDIKISLVKKWIDEGAKNN
;
A
#
# COMPACT_ATOMS: atom_id res chain seq x y z
N MET A 1 3.61 70.37 25.62
CA MET A 1 2.59 69.42 26.07
C MET A 1 2.60 68.20 25.06
N LYS A 2 3.14 67.06 25.48
CA LYS A 2 3.29 65.91 24.62
C LYS A 2 2.02 65.06 24.71
N LYS A 3 1.27 64.94 23.59
CA LYS A 3 0.12 64.02 23.45
C LYS A 3 0.65 62.60 23.27
N LYS A 4 0.42 61.73 24.24
CA LYS A 4 0.67 60.29 24.11
C LYS A 4 -0.51 59.68 23.35
N SER A 5 -0.26 59.23 22.12
CA SER A 5 -1.20 58.46 21.34
C SER A 5 -1.15 57.00 21.81
N ILE A 6 -2.26 56.53 22.40
CA ILE A 6 -2.44 55.15 22.81
C ILE A 6 -2.88 54.38 21.58
N PHE A 7 -1.99 53.53 21.06
CA PHE A 7 -2.30 52.63 19.97
C PHE A 7 -2.98 51.38 20.56
N LEU A 8 -4.30 51.27 20.39
CA LEU A 8 -5.08 50.13 20.82
C LEU A 8 -4.87 48.99 19.82
N LEU A 9 -4.07 47.99 20.19
CA LEU A 9 -3.92 46.77 19.42
C LEU A 9 -5.17 45.92 19.62
N ILE A 10 -6.00 45.87 18.59
CA ILE A 10 -7.12 44.92 18.53
C ILE A 10 -6.57 43.58 18.07
N PHE A 11 -6.45 42.64 19.01
CA PHE A 11 -6.18 41.22 18.69
C PHE A 11 -7.45 40.64 18.09
N PHE A 12 -7.47 40.44 16.80
CA PHE A 12 -8.42 39.52 16.18
C PHE A 12 -7.98 38.08 16.50
N ILE A 13 -8.68 37.44 17.43
CA ILE A 13 -8.62 36.00 17.60
C ILE A 13 -9.43 35.41 16.44
N ALA A 14 -8.75 35.02 15.37
CA ALA A 14 -9.34 34.16 14.38
C ALA A 14 -9.49 32.76 15.00
N CYS A 15 -10.73 32.35 15.27
CA CYS A 15 -11.05 30.97 15.49
C CYS A 15 -10.74 30.25 14.16
N GLY A 16 -9.64 29.49 14.14
CA GLY A 16 -9.36 28.60 13.06
C GLY A 16 -10.39 27.46 13.09
N ASP A 17 -11.15 27.36 12.02
CA ASP A 17 -11.94 26.16 11.74
C ASP A 17 -10.94 25.00 11.61
N ASN A 18 -10.99 24.05 12.56
CA ASN A 18 -10.32 22.78 12.46
C ASN A 18 -11.11 21.91 11.47
N ASP A 19 -10.93 22.15 10.20
CA ASP A 19 -11.16 21.14 9.18
C ASP A 19 -9.99 20.14 9.29
N ASN A 20 -10.11 19.21 10.24
CA ASN A 20 -9.30 18.00 10.28
C ASN A 20 -9.78 17.08 9.16
N ASN A 21 -9.56 17.48 7.92
CA ASN A 21 -9.37 16.59 6.80
C ASN A 21 -7.88 16.23 6.78
N ASP A 22 -7.44 15.46 7.77
CA ASP A 22 -6.24 14.65 7.65
C ASP A 22 -6.56 13.54 6.63
N GLU A 23 -6.60 13.90 5.35
CA GLU A 23 -6.27 12.93 4.32
C GLU A 23 -4.82 12.55 4.61
N GLU A 24 -4.65 11.41 5.28
CA GLU A 24 -3.37 10.77 5.43
C GLU A 24 -2.83 10.56 4.01
N ILE A 25 -1.94 11.44 3.57
CA ILE A 25 -1.25 11.32 2.30
C ILE A 25 -0.33 10.10 2.48
N VAL A 26 -0.84 8.92 2.10
CA VAL A 26 -0.04 7.71 2.07
C VAL A 26 0.94 7.86 0.91
N GLU A 27 2.11 8.40 1.19
CA GLU A 27 3.18 8.51 0.20
C GLU A 27 3.82 7.14 0.00
N ILE A 28 3.94 6.73 -1.26
CA ILE A 28 4.72 5.55 -1.62
C ILE A 28 6.20 5.89 -1.40
N PRO A 29 6.94 5.12 -0.58
CA PRO A 29 8.35 5.42 -0.29
C PRO A 29 9.20 5.41 -1.56
N GLU A 30 10.30 6.16 -1.54
CA GLU A 30 11.24 6.23 -2.67
C GLU A 30 11.80 4.84 -3.01
N VAL A 31 12.13 4.05 -2.00
CA VAL A 31 12.54 2.65 -2.11
C VAL A 31 11.63 1.80 -1.24
N VAL A 32 11.03 0.76 -1.82
CA VAL A 32 10.09 -0.11 -1.12
C VAL A 32 10.81 -1.27 -0.45
N SER A 33 10.60 -1.45 0.85
CA SER A 33 11.13 -2.57 1.62
C SER A 33 10.13 -3.72 1.65
N TYR A 34 10.58 -4.93 1.29
CA TYR A 34 9.73 -6.10 1.43
C TYR A 34 9.29 -6.32 2.88
N LYS A 35 10.25 -6.27 3.80
CA LYS A 35 10.01 -6.55 5.22
C LYS A 35 9.12 -5.52 5.90
N MET A 36 9.30 -4.24 5.58
CA MET A 36 8.62 -3.15 6.26
C MET A 36 7.30 -2.76 5.59
N ASP A 37 7.23 -2.86 4.25
CA ASP A 37 6.12 -2.31 3.48
C ASP A 37 5.24 -3.38 2.85
N ILE A 38 5.81 -4.52 2.43
CA ILE A 38 5.09 -5.54 1.65
C ILE A 38 4.60 -6.69 2.51
N GLN A 39 5.47 -7.33 3.30
CA GLN A 39 5.07 -8.47 4.14
C GLN A 39 3.91 -8.15 5.09
N PRO A 40 3.86 -6.98 5.76
CA PRO A 40 2.72 -6.62 6.60
C PRO A 40 1.37 -6.55 5.86
N LEU A 41 1.38 -6.18 4.58
CA LEU A 41 0.16 -6.19 3.75
C LEU A 41 -0.34 -7.61 3.52
N PHE A 42 0.56 -8.55 3.27
CA PHE A 42 0.19 -9.96 3.12
C PHE A 42 -0.26 -10.59 4.44
N ASP A 43 0.41 -10.26 5.53
CA ASP A 43 0.08 -10.75 6.87
C ASP A 43 -1.32 -10.32 7.30
N SER A 44 -1.73 -9.10 6.96
CA SER A 44 -3.02 -8.56 7.34
C SER A 44 -4.19 -9.07 6.50
N GLY A 45 -3.96 -9.45 5.25
CA GLY A 45 -5.07 -9.70 4.31
C GLY A 45 -4.99 -10.96 3.46
N CYS A 46 -3.87 -11.69 3.48
CA CYS A 46 -3.64 -12.77 2.51
C CYS A 46 -3.32 -14.11 3.15
N ILE A 47 -2.52 -14.14 4.21
CA ILE A 47 -2.01 -15.40 4.79
C ILE A 47 -3.09 -16.27 5.42
N ASN A 48 -4.22 -15.71 5.85
CA ASN A 48 -5.34 -16.48 6.39
C ASN A 48 -5.86 -17.52 5.38
N CYS A 49 -5.82 -17.17 4.09
CA CYS A 49 -6.16 -18.09 3.00
C CYS A 49 -4.91 -18.66 2.34
N HIS A 50 -3.88 -17.83 2.11
CA HIS A 50 -2.64 -18.22 1.44
C HIS A 50 -1.50 -18.54 2.41
N GLY A 51 -1.79 -19.26 3.50
CA GLY A 51 -0.80 -20.03 4.24
C GLY A 51 -0.31 -21.23 3.43
N ASN A 52 -1.21 -21.89 2.71
CA ASN A 52 -0.91 -22.99 1.79
C ASN A 52 -2.02 -23.27 0.74
N GLN A 53 -3.06 -22.46 0.67
CA GLN A 53 -4.17 -22.67 -0.28
C GLN A 53 -3.72 -22.41 -1.72
N GLY A 54 -4.07 -23.30 -2.63
CA GLY A 54 -3.60 -23.23 -4.02
C GLY A 54 -2.11 -23.54 -4.19
N GLN A 55 -1.51 -24.20 -3.19
CA GLN A 55 -0.06 -24.41 -3.09
C GLN A 55 0.76 -23.11 -3.06
N LEU A 56 0.11 -21.99 -2.79
CA LEU A 56 0.71 -20.67 -2.64
C LEU A 56 0.80 -20.33 -1.16
N SER A 57 1.99 -19.98 -0.70
CA SER A 57 2.21 -19.43 0.64
C SER A 57 2.80 -18.03 0.54
N LEU A 58 2.14 -17.08 1.20
CA LEU A 58 2.56 -15.68 1.29
C LEU A 58 3.16 -15.36 2.67
N THR A 59 3.48 -16.38 3.46
CA THR A 59 3.98 -16.24 4.82
C THR A 59 5.42 -15.75 4.90
N THR A 60 6.20 -15.97 3.85
CA THR A 60 7.60 -15.51 3.75
C THR A 60 7.93 -15.14 2.31
N TYR A 61 8.95 -14.29 2.15
CA TYR A 61 9.51 -13.94 0.85
C TYR A 61 9.84 -15.18 -0.01
N ASN A 62 10.57 -16.13 0.55
CA ASN A 62 10.99 -17.31 -0.18
C ASN A 62 9.81 -18.16 -0.65
N ASN A 63 8.78 -18.31 0.18
CA ASN A 63 7.58 -19.06 -0.18
C ASN A 63 6.79 -18.36 -1.29
N MET A 64 6.63 -17.04 -1.17
CA MET A 64 5.95 -16.23 -2.20
C MET A 64 6.67 -16.29 -3.54
N MET A 65 8.00 -16.19 -3.56
CA MET A 65 8.80 -16.24 -4.79
C MET A 65 8.80 -17.61 -5.47
N LYS A 66 8.54 -18.70 -4.73
CA LYS A 66 8.31 -20.03 -5.31
C LYS A 66 7.05 -20.07 -6.19
N GLY A 67 6.09 -19.18 -5.89
CA GLY A 67 4.78 -19.20 -6.53
C GLY A 67 3.88 -20.32 -6.02
N GLY A 68 2.84 -20.61 -6.77
CA GLY A 68 1.82 -21.59 -6.42
C GLY A 68 1.55 -22.57 -7.57
N LYS A 69 0.35 -23.18 -7.55
CA LYS A 69 -0.09 -24.11 -8.60
C LYS A 69 0.00 -23.54 -10.02
N SER A 70 -0.21 -22.23 -10.16
CA SER A 70 -0.13 -21.54 -11.46
C SER A 70 1.30 -21.08 -11.83
N GLY A 71 2.31 -21.49 -11.07
CA GLY A 71 3.70 -21.07 -11.28
C GLY A 71 4.06 -19.79 -10.51
N ALA A 72 5.09 -19.09 -10.99
CA ALA A 72 5.57 -17.85 -10.38
C ALA A 72 4.48 -16.75 -10.44
N ILE A 73 4.27 -16.10 -9.32
CA ILE A 73 3.31 -14.98 -9.22
C ILE A 73 3.99 -13.60 -9.32
N VAL A 74 5.29 -13.55 -9.10
CA VAL A 74 6.13 -12.36 -9.19
C VAL A 74 7.21 -12.55 -10.25
N ILE A 75 7.30 -11.59 -11.16
CA ILE A 75 8.38 -11.51 -12.15
C ILE A 75 9.18 -10.25 -11.79
N PRO A 76 10.37 -10.37 -11.17
CA PRO A 76 11.17 -9.20 -10.80
C PRO A 76 11.37 -8.24 -11.98
N ASN A 77 11.33 -6.94 -11.72
CA ASN A 77 11.39 -5.85 -12.69
C ASN A 77 10.21 -5.78 -13.68
N ASN A 78 9.13 -6.54 -13.43
CA ASN A 78 7.94 -6.54 -14.28
C ASN A 78 6.67 -6.65 -13.45
N GLY A 79 6.29 -5.56 -12.79
CA GLY A 79 5.09 -5.51 -11.96
C GLY A 79 3.83 -5.79 -12.78
N SER A 80 3.63 -5.10 -13.90
CA SER A 80 2.44 -5.27 -14.76
C SER A 80 2.33 -6.67 -15.37
N GLY A 81 3.45 -7.36 -15.57
CA GLY A 81 3.49 -8.74 -16.06
C GLY A 81 3.25 -9.78 -14.97
N SER A 82 3.45 -9.40 -13.70
CA SER A 82 3.33 -10.29 -12.55
C SER A 82 1.89 -10.71 -12.29
N LEU A 83 1.64 -12.01 -12.11
CA LEU A 83 0.30 -12.53 -11.81
C LEU A 83 -0.26 -11.96 -10.51
N LEU A 84 0.59 -11.69 -9.53
CA LEU A 84 0.20 -11.06 -8.27
C LEU A 84 -0.55 -9.74 -8.52
N ILE A 85 0.01 -8.84 -9.32
CA ILE A 85 -0.63 -7.56 -9.65
C ILE A 85 -1.94 -7.77 -10.41
N LYS A 86 -1.93 -8.65 -11.42
CA LYS A 86 -3.14 -8.95 -12.21
C LYS A 86 -4.27 -9.57 -11.38
N LYS A 87 -3.94 -10.26 -10.29
CA LYS A 87 -4.93 -10.76 -9.33
C LYS A 87 -5.46 -9.66 -8.44
N LEU A 88 -4.61 -8.75 -7.98
CA LEU A 88 -5.01 -7.64 -7.11
C LEU A 88 -5.88 -6.62 -7.86
N ASP A 89 -5.53 -6.28 -9.09
CA ASP A 89 -6.27 -5.30 -9.91
C ASP A 89 -7.45 -5.92 -10.69
N GLY A 90 -7.58 -7.26 -10.67
CA GLY A 90 -8.68 -7.97 -11.32
C GLY A 90 -8.55 -8.14 -12.83
N THR A 91 -7.39 -7.88 -13.42
CA THR A 91 -7.16 -7.98 -14.88
C THR A 91 -6.81 -9.40 -15.34
N SER A 92 -6.53 -10.32 -14.42
CA SER A 92 -6.32 -11.73 -14.77
C SER A 92 -7.63 -12.51 -14.89
N SER A 93 -7.59 -13.64 -15.60
CA SER A 93 -8.70 -14.61 -15.62
C SER A 93 -8.98 -15.15 -14.22
N GLY A 94 -10.25 -15.50 -13.97
CA GLY A 94 -10.70 -16.05 -12.71
C GLY A 94 -10.93 -14.98 -11.64
N GLN A 95 -10.97 -15.41 -10.39
CA GLN A 95 -11.35 -14.57 -9.28
C GLN A 95 -10.27 -13.54 -8.92
N ARG A 96 -10.66 -12.28 -8.71
CA ARG A 96 -9.81 -11.23 -8.16
C ARG A 96 -9.39 -11.58 -6.72
N MET A 97 -8.25 -11.08 -6.28
CA MET A 97 -7.79 -11.18 -4.89
C MET A 97 -7.76 -9.80 -4.22
N PRO A 98 -8.18 -9.71 -2.96
CA PRO A 98 -8.97 -10.69 -2.22
C PRO A 98 -10.31 -10.99 -2.92
N PRO A 99 -10.88 -12.20 -2.73
CA PRO A 99 -12.17 -12.53 -3.33
C PRO A 99 -13.33 -11.88 -2.57
N ALA A 100 -14.47 -11.66 -3.26
CA ALA A 100 -15.68 -11.22 -2.58
C ALA A 100 -16.06 -12.22 -1.44
N PRO A 101 -16.60 -11.74 -0.32
CA PRO A 101 -17.10 -10.38 -0.07
C PRO A 101 -16.02 -9.37 0.42
N VAL A 102 -14.75 -9.73 0.45
CA VAL A 102 -13.68 -8.84 0.88
C VAL A 102 -13.49 -7.72 -0.16
N ASP A 103 -13.38 -6.48 0.33
CA ASP A 103 -13.17 -5.33 -0.53
C ASP A 103 -11.86 -5.42 -1.34
N PRO A 104 -11.84 -4.85 -2.55
CA PRO A 104 -10.60 -4.69 -3.30
C PRO A 104 -9.54 -3.94 -2.51
N TRP A 105 -8.30 -4.26 -2.77
CA TRP A 105 -7.23 -3.38 -2.31
C TRP A 105 -7.32 -2.02 -3.01
N SER A 106 -6.96 -0.97 -2.28
CA SER A 106 -6.87 0.38 -2.85
C SER A 106 -5.74 0.45 -3.88
N ASP A 107 -5.90 1.36 -4.83
CA ASP A 107 -4.89 1.57 -5.90
C ASP A 107 -3.50 1.88 -5.33
N ILE A 108 -3.43 2.55 -4.18
CA ILE A 108 -2.16 2.88 -3.53
C ILE A 108 -1.45 1.62 -3.00
N LYS A 109 -2.20 0.67 -2.42
CA LYS A 109 -1.61 -0.62 -1.98
C LYS A 109 -1.12 -1.45 -3.16
N ILE A 110 -1.90 -1.48 -4.25
CA ILE A 110 -1.51 -2.18 -5.48
C ILE A 110 -0.28 -1.53 -6.09
N SER A 111 -0.24 -0.20 -6.14
CA SER A 111 0.89 0.56 -6.66
C SER A 111 2.16 0.35 -5.85
N LEU A 112 2.05 0.22 -4.52
CA LEU A 112 3.17 -0.06 -3.63
C LEU A 112 3.79 -1.43 -3.93
N VAL A 113 2.97 -2.48 -4.06
CA VAL A 113 3.44 -3.82 -4.42
C VAL A 113 4.03 -3.83 -5.81
N LYS A 114 3.38 -3.16 -6.77
CA LYS A 114 3.87 -3.04 -8.14
C LYS A 114 5.24 -2.37 -8.19
N LYS A 115 5.42 -1.26 -7.48
CA LYS A 115 6.70 -0.55 -7.38
C LYS A 115 7.80 -1.44 -6.82
N TRP A 116 7.52 -2.18 -5.73
CA TRP A 116 8.48 -3.13 -5.18
C TRP A 116 8.91 -4.18 -6.22
N ILE A 117 7.97 -4.71 -7.01
CA ILE A 117 8.30 -5.68 -8.07
C ILE A 117 9.16 -5.01 -9.17
N ASP A 118 8.80 -3.80 -9.59
CA ASP A 118 9.53 -3.03 -10.63
C ASP A 118 10.94 -2.66 -10.17
N GLU A 119 11.17 -2.52 -8.86
CA GLU A 119 12.50 -2.32 -8.24
C GLU A 119 13.32 -3.61 -8.11
N GLY A 120 12.81 -4.73 -8.61
CA GLY A 120 13.50 -6.02 -8.63
C GLY A 120 13.01 -7.03 -7.61
N ALA A 121 11.88 -6.78 -6.93
CA ALA A 121 11.27 -7.66 -5.93
C ALA A 121 12.30 -8.10 -4.87
N LYS A 122 13.03 -7.17 -4.30
CA LYS A 122 14.13 -7.46 -3.37
C LYS A 122 13.62 -7.95 -2.01
N ASN A 123 14.39 -8.83 -1.37
CA ASN A 123 14.17 -9.25 0.00
C ASN A 123 14.97 -8.34 0.94
N ASN A 124 14.48 -7.16 1.19
CA ASN A 124 15.14 -6.10 1.97
C ASN A 124 14.33 -5.66 3.20
#